data_261bbb22e1d213ca13675eaf842531c8
#
_entry.id   261bbb22e1d213ca13675eaf842531c8
#
_cell.length_a   1.000
_cell.length_b   1.000
_cell.length_c   1.000
_cell.angle_alpha   90.00
_cell.angle_beta   90.00
_cell.angle_gamma   90.00
#
_symmetry.space_group_name_H-M   'P 1'
#
loop_
_entity.id
_entity.type
_entity.pdbx_description
1 polymer ?
#
loop_
_entity_poly.entity_id
_entity_poly.type
_entity_poly.pdbx_seq_one_letter_code
_entity_poly.pdbx_strand_id
1 'polypeptide(L)'
;MVGKELKFCPYCAGRLEFRMAQGRMRHVCAVCSEVYYQNPLPAATALVINDCGQLLLGKRAVEPARGQWCLPGGFVELGESMEQAALRELEEETGLLADRGAFVGCFYQNSLYYGGVIIFGYRIDAVRGEPIAGDDMQELRYYSFDRLPPIAFESHRRLIELFKQQLA
;
A
#
# COMPACT_ATOMS: atom_id res chain seq x y z
N MET A 1 -17.58 -2.05 8.89
CA MET A 1 -17.50 -3.51 8.68
C MET A 1 -16.03 -3.84 8.51
N VAL A 2 -15.42 -4.44 9.50
CA VAL A 2 -14.05 -4.95 9.42
C VAL A 2 -14.09 -6.14 8.48
N GLY A 3 -13.42 -6.05 7.33
CA GLY A 3 -13.20 -7.09 6.33
C GLY A 3 -14.29 -8.17 6.18
N LYS A 4 -14.53 -8.67 5.00
CA LYS A 4 -15.52 -9.76 4.80
C LYS A 4 -15.10 -10.96 5.64
N GLU A 5 -15.89 -11.29 6.67
CA GLU A 5 -15.68 -12.46 7.52
C GLU A 5 -15.75 -13.73 6.66
N LEU A 6 -14.67 -14.50 6.64
CA LEU A 6 -14.64 -15.76 5.93
C LEU A 6 -15.50 -16.77 6.68
N LYS A 7 -16.56 -17.28 6.04
CA LYS A 7 -17.51 -18.21 6.65
C LYS A 7 -17.21 -19.68 6.33
N PHE A 8 -16.55 -19.92 5.20
CA PHE A 8 -16.27 -21.25 4.70
C PHE A 8 -14.79 -21.45 4.40
N CYS A 9 -14.33 -22.67 4.57
CA CYS A 9 -12.95 -23.07 4.29
C CYS A 9 -12.67 -23.00 2.79
N PRO A 10 -11.59 -22.33 2.34
CA PRO A 10 -11.26 -22.26 0.92
C PRO A 10 -10.81 -23.60 0.32
N TYR A 11 -10.45 -24.58 1.14
CA TYR A 11 -9.96 -25.88 0.68
C TYR A 11 -11.05 -26.95 0.55
N CYS A 12 -12.03 -26.98 1.47
CA CYS A 12 -13.05 -28.03 1.49
C CYS A 12 -14.48 -27.51 1.61
N ALA A 13 -14.68 -26.20 1.58
CA ALA A 13 -15.97 -25.52 1.76
C ALA A 13 -16.68 -25.81 3.10
N GLY A 14 -16.04 -26.51 4.04
CA GLY A 14 -16.54 -26.72 5.39
C GLY A 14 -16.67 -25.40 6.17
N ARG A 15 -17.58 -25.35 7.13
CA ARG A 15 -17.79 -24.13 7.93
C ARG A 15 -16.56 -23.80 8.77
N LEU A 16 -16.19 -22.51 8.83
CA LEU A 16 -15.15 -22.01 9.70
C LEU A 16 -15.74 -21.64 11.07
N GLU A 17 -15.08 -22.08 12.13
CA GLU A 17 -15.38 -21.76 13.52
C GLU A 17 -14.27 -20.88 14.09
N PHE A 18 -14.64 -19.81 14.80
CA PHE A 18 -13.67 -18.94 15.46
C PHE A 18 -13.37 -19.51 16.85
N ARG A 19 -12.23 -20.19 17.00
CA ARG A 19 -11.83 -20.87 18.23
C ARG A 19 -10.33 -20.77 18.52
N MET A 20 -9.94 -21.14 19.73
CA MET A 20 -8.53 -21.16 20.13
C MET A 20 -7.75 -22.18 19.29
N ALA A 21 -6.72 -21.70 18.60
CA ALA A 21 -5.77 -22.53 17.86
C ALA A 21 -4.38 -21.88 17.90
N GLN A 22 -3.35 -22.66 18.25
CA GLN A 22 -1.96 -22.19 18.31
C GLN A 22 -1.78 -20.91 19.16
N GLY A 23 -2.43 -20.86 20.33
CA GLY A 23 -2.31 -19.76 21.28
C GLY A 23 -3.06 -18.47 20.93
N ARG A 24 -3.90 -18.48 19.87
CA ARG A 24 -4.72 -17.33 19.45
C ARG A 24 -6.09 -17.76 18.95
N MET A 25 -7.06 -16.86 19.02
CA MET A 25 -8.35 -17.03 18.36
C MET A 25 -8.16 -16.96 16.84
N ARG A 26 -8.56 -18.03 16.13
CA ARG A 26 -8.41 -18.19 14.68
C ARG A 26 -9.64 -18.83 14.07
N HIS A 27 -9.82 -18.66 12.78
CA HIS A 27 -10.80 -19.43 12.03
C HIS A 27 -10.24 -20.83 11.74
N VAL A 28 -10.94 -21.88 12.19
CA VAL A 28 -10.57 -23.28 12.01
C VAL A 28 -11.71 -24.00 11.31
N CYS A 29 -11.40 -24.78 10.30
CA CYS A 29 -12.40 -25.56 9.59
C CYS A 29 -12.96 -26.71 10.48
N ALA A 30 -14.28 -26.80 10.59
CA ALA A 30 -14.95 -27.85 11.33
C ALA A 30 -14.85 -29.23 10.66
N VAL A 31 -14.51 -29.28 9.36
CA VAL A 31 -14.45 -30.53 8.57
C VAL A 31 -13.02 -31.02 8.40
N CYS A 32 -12.10 -30.20 7.86
CA CYS A 32 -10.73 -30.62 7.59
C CYS A 32 -9.72 -30.15 8.66
N SER A 33 -10.17 -29.44 9.70
CA SER A 33 -9.35 -28.90 10.78
C SER A 33 -8.27 -27.90 10.35
N GLU A 34 -8.27 -27.45 9.10
CA GLU A 34 -7.33 -26.46 8.59
C GLU A 34 -7.50 -25.13 9.32
N VAL A 35 -6.39 -24.49 9.67
CA VAL A 35 -6.36 -23.19 10.33
C VAL A 35 -6.21 -22.10 9.27
N TYR A 36 -7.21 -21.22 9.19
CA TYR A 36 -7.14 -20.07 8.30
C TYR A 36 -6.45 -18.89 8.98
N TYR A 37 -5.33 -18.46 8.41
CA TYR A 37 -4.56 -17.31 8.88
C TYR A 37 -5.04 -16.04 8.21
N GLN A 38 -5.51 -15.11 9.02
CA GLN A 38 -5.88 -13.79 8.55
C GLN A 38 -4.70 -12.84 8.78
N ASN A 39 -3.91 -12.62 7.73
CA ASN A 39 -2.72 -11.77 7.76
C ASN A 39 -3.01 -10.40 7.14
N PRO A 40 -2.27 -9.34 7.53
CA PRO A 40 -2.32 -8.08 6.83
C PRO A 40 -1.89 -8.23 5.37
N LEU A 41 -2.56 -7.52 4.46
CA LEU A 41 -2.16 -7.47 3.06
C LEU A 41 -0.91 -6.60 2.90
N PRO A 42 0.11 -7.07 2.17
CA PRO A 42 1.28 -6.25 1.84
C PRO A 42 0.93 -5.26 0.73
N ALA A 43 1.40 -4.02 0.88
CA ALA A 43 1.33 -2.97 -0.13
C ALA A 43 2.66 -2.23 -0.18
N ALA A 44 3.02 -1.67 -1.32
CA ALA A 44 4.23 -0.89 -1.50
C ALA A 44 3.91 0.46 -2.14
N THR A 45 4.70 1.49 -1.82
CA THR A 45 4.49 2.85 -2.32
C THR A 45 5.81 3.54 -2.62
N ALA A 46 5.79 4.40 -3.63
CA ALA A 46 6.94 5.16 -4.12
C ALA A 46 6.95 6.59 -3.55
N LEU A 47 8.10 7.02 -3.04
CA LEU A 47 8.40 8.40 -2.67
C LEU A 47 9.37 8.97 -3.70
N VAL A 48 8.85 9.73 -4.66
CA VAL A 48 9.61 10.32 -5.77
C VAL A 48 9.81 11.80 -5.52
N ILE A 49 11.06 12.27 -5.61
CA ILE A 49 11.42 13.69 -5.49
C ILE A 49 12.01 14.18 -6.80
N ASN A 50 11.52 15.33 -7.26
CA ASN A 50 12.11 16.03 -8.40
C ASN A 50 13.36 16.85 -8.00
N ASP A 51 14.08 17.41 -8.99
CA ASP A 51 15.28 18.21 -8.79
C ASP A 51 15.05 19.49 -7.94
N CYS A 52 13.80 19.92 -7.77
CA CYS A 52 13.40 21.04 -6.92
C CYS A 52 13.12 20.61 -5.46
N GLY A 53 13.33 19.32 -5.11
CA GLY A 53 13.06 18.81 -3.77
C GLY A 53 11.57 18.65 -3.45
N GLN A 54 10.71 18.54 -4.47
CA GLN A 54 9.26 18.39 -4.31
C GLN A 54 8.85 16.92 -4.45
N LEU A 55 7.91 16.49 -3.60
CA LEU A 55 7.37 15.12 -3.56
C LEU A 55 6.22 14.97 -4.56
N LEU A 56 6.27 13.89 -5.36
CA LEU A 56 5.17 13.50 -6.24
C LEU A 56 4.02 12.91 -5.44
N LEU A 57 2.83 13.41 -5.68
CA LEU A 57 1.58 12.86 -5.16
C LEU A 57 0.60 12.62 -6.30
N GLY A 58 -0.21 11.57 -6.15
CA GLY A 58 -1.33 11.26 -7.02
C GLY A 58 -2.66 11.54 -6.33
N LYS A 59 -3.63 12.05 -7.07
CA LYS A 59 -5.01 12.23 -6.61
C LYS A 59 -5.83 11.02 -7.03
N ARG A 60 -6.42 10.33 -6.07
CA ARG A 60 -7.12 9.07 -6.32
C ARG A 60 -8.37 9.23 -7.18
N ALA A 61 -8.51 8.37 -8.18
CA ALA A 61 -9.72 8.25 -9.02
C ALA A 61 -10.76 7.29 -8.41
N VAL A 62 -10.35 6.41 -7.49
CA VAL A 62 -11.15 5.28 -6.97
C VAL A 62 -11.25 5.28 -5.44
N GLU A 63 -12.21 4.53 -4.90
CA GLU A 63 -12.31 4.26 -3.47
C GLU A 63 -11.25 3.22 -3.00
N PRO A 64 -10.80 3.29 -1.77
CA PRO A 64 -11.13 4.28 -0.73
C PRO A 64 -10.46 5.62 -0.98
N ALA A 65 -11.03 6.67 -0.40
CA ALA A 65 -10.49 8.04 -0.40
C ALA A 65 -10.40 8.71 -1.80
N ARG A 66 -11.36 8.45 -2.66
CA ARG A 66 -11.49 9.10 -3.97
C ARG A 66 -11.39 10.62 -3.85
N GLY A 67 -10.60 11.24 -4.73
CA GLY A 67 -10.37 12.69 -4.76
C GLY A 67 -9.37 13.20 -3.74
N GLN A 68 -8.80 12.34 -2.87
CA GLN A 68 -7.73 12.70 -1.94
C GLN A 68 -6.35 12.37 -2.52
N TRP A 69 -5.33 13.01 -1.97
CA TRP A 69 -3.94 12.84 -2.39
C TRP A 69 -3.25 11.72 -1.63
N CYS A 70 -2.42 10.94 -2.32
CA CYS A 70 -1.62 9.88 -1.73
C CYS A 70 -0.28 9.74 -2.46
N LEU A 71 0.61 8.93 -1.90
CA LEU A 71 1.78 8.44 -2.64
C LEU A 71 1.32 7.42 -3.69
N PRO A 72 1.95 7.35 -4.87
CA PRO A 72 1.76 6.25 -5.80
C PRO A 72 2.06 4.90 -5.15
N GLY A 73 1.25 3.88 -5.43
CA GLY A 73 1.45 2.56 -4.87
C GLY A 73 0.18 1.76 -4.66
N GLY A 74 0.34 0.43 -4.55
CA GLY A 74 -0.73 -0.52 -4.41
C GLY A 74 -0.32 -1.83 -3.75
N PHE A 75 -1.09 -2.89 -3.97
CA PHE A 75 -0.83 -4.19 -3.37
C PHE A 75 0.31 -4.93 -4.06
N VAL A 76 1.03 -5.71 -3.25
CA VAL A 76 2.09 -6.58 -3.76
C VAL A 76 1.48 -7.83 -4.38
N GLU A 77 1.86 -8.13 -5.61
CA GLU A 77 1.40 -9.28 -6.36
C GLU A 77 2.26 -10.53 -6.09
N LEU A 78 1.72 -11.70 -6.43
CA LEU A 78 2.45 -12.96 -6.29
C LEU A 78 3.68 -12.99 -7.19
N GLY A 79 4.84 -13.31 -6.59
CA GLY A 79 6.10 -13.47 -7.33
C GLY A 79 6.95 -12.21 -7.44
N GLU A 80 6.50 -11.08 -6.90
CA GLU A 80 7.30 -9.85 -6.83
C GLU A 80 7.77 -9.52 -5.41
N SER A 81 8.84 -8.78 -5.30
CA SER A 81 9.29 -8.17 -4.04
C SER A 81 8.53 -6.87 -3.77
N MET A 82 8.61 -6.37 -2.53
CA MET A 82 8.02 -5.08 -2.15
C MET A 82 8.58 -3.91 -2.96
N GLU A 83 9.88 -3.96 -3.32
CA GLU A 83 10.51 -2.97 -4.18
C GLU A 83 9.97 -3.05 -5.62
N GLN A 84 9.87 -4.26 -6.17
CA GLN A 84 9.30 -4.46 -7.51
C GLN A 84 7.85 -3.99 -7.59
N ALA A 85 7.04 -4.25 -6.57
CA ALA A 85 5.69 -3.72 -6.47
C ALA A 85 5.66 -2.19 -6.50
N ALA A 86 6.52 -1.52 -5.70
CA ALA A 86 6.59 -0.07 -5.69
C ALA A 86 6.99 0.52 -7.05
N LEU A 87 7.88 -0.15 -7.78
CA LEU A 87 8.33 0.27 -9.12
C LEU A 87 7.24 0.04 -10.18
N ARG A 88 6.56 -1.11 -10.15
CA ARG A 88 5.44 -1.42 -11.05
C ARG A 88 4.28 -0.43 -10.85
N GLU A 89 3.85 -0.22 -9.61
CA GLU A 89 2.78 0.73 -9.28
C GLU A 89 3.15 2.18 -9.68
N LEU A 90 4.43 2.56 -9.51
CA LEU A 90 4.91 3.86 -9.97
C LEU A 90 4.71 4.01 -11.49
N GLU A 91 5.08 2.98 -12.27
CA GLU A 91 4.91 2.98 -13.72
C GLU A 91 3.42 3.03 -14.12
N GLU A 92 2.59 2.15 -13.55
CA GLU A 92 1.16 2.02 -13.87
C GLU A 92 0.38 3.30 -13.55
N GLU A 93 0.64 3.89 -12.38
CA GLU A 93 -0.11 5.07 -11.91
C GLU A 93 0.45 6.41 -12.41
N THR A 94 1.73 6.45 -12.81
CA THR A 94 2.39 7.74 -13.14
C THR A 94 3.11 7.79 -14.48
N GLY A 95 3.30 6.66 -15.16
CA GLY A 95 4.11 6.57 -16.38
C GLY A 95 5.62 6.76 -16.16
N LEU A 96 6.06 6.96 -14.92
CA LEU A 96 7.48 7.11 -14.59
C LEU A 96 8.15 5.75 -14.43
N LEU A 97 9.33 5.60 -15.04
CA LEU A 97 10.15 4.39 -14.98
C LEU A 97 11.32 4.58 -14.02
N ALA A 98 11.62 3.55 -13.24
CA ALA A 98 12.81 3.50 -12.41
C ALA A 98 13.32 2.05 -12.27
N ASP A 99 14.61 1.89 -11.96
CA ASP A 99 15.23 0.57 -11.90
C ASP A 99 15.40 0.05 -10.48
N ARG A 100 15.31 0.92 -9.47
CA ARG A 100 15.49 0.56 -8.07
C ARG A 100 14.87 1.58 -7.12
N GLY A 101 14.59 1.11 -5.89
CA GLY A 101 14.15 1.95 -4.78
C GLY A 101 14.94 1.66 -3.51
N ALA A 102 15.13 2.66 -2.68
CA ALA A 102 15.72 2.51 -1.36
C ALA A 102 14.63 2.45 -0.30
N PHE A 103 14.66 1.41 0.56
CA PHE A 103 13.68 1.24 1.62
C PHE A 103 13.71 2.41 2.61
N VAL A 104 12.55 3.01 2.86
CA VAL A 104 12.36 4.12 3.82
C VAL A 104 11.83 3.60 5.15
N GLY A 105 10.80 2.75 5.11
CA GLY A 105 10.16 2.23 6.31
C GLY A 105 8.87 1.49 5.97
N CYS A 106 8.22 0.92 7.00
CA CYS A 106 6.92 0.29 6.83
C CYS A 106 6.00 0.60 8.00
N PHE A 107 4.70 0.69 7.73
CA PHE A 107 3.68 0.97 8.74
C PHE A 107 2.45 0.10 8.55
N TYR A 108 1.94 -0.41 9.67
CA TYR A 108 0.64 -1.06 9.70
C TYR A 108 -0.48 -0.03 9.71
N GLN A 109 -1.53 -0.30 8.94
CA GLN A 109 -2.76 0.50 8.91
C GLN A 109 -3.97 -0.41 8.94
N ASN A 110 -4.97 -0.06 9.77
CA ASN A 110 -6.29 -0.68 9.66
C ASN A 110 -7.04 -0.12 8.44
N SER A 111 -7.65 -1.00 7.68
CA SER A 111 -8.51 -0.65 6.55
C SER A 111 -9.90 -1.21 6.78
N LEU A 112 -10.94 -0.37 6.59
CA LEU A 112 -12.33 -0.80 6.66
C LEU A 112 -12.70 -1.75 5.52
N TYR A 113 -11.96 -1.72 4.40
CA TYR A 113 -12.20 -2.53 3.21
C TYR A 113 -11.43 -3.85 3.25
N TYR A 114 -10.17 -3.81 3.73
CA TYR A 114 -9.22 -4.93 3.60
C TYR A 114 -8.82 -5.56 4.93
N GLY A 115 -9.23 -4.98 6.07
CA GLY A 115 -8.76 -5.37 7.39
C GLY A 115 -7.42 -4.71 7.70
N GLY A 116 -6.35 -5.49 7.87
CA GLY A 116 -4.99 -4.97 8.06
C GLY A 116 -4.24 -4.82 6.75
N VAL A 117 -3.48 -3.75 6.60
CA VAL A 117 -2.52 -3.55 5.50
C VAL A 117 -1.17 -3.14 6.09
N ILE A 118 -0.08 -3.71 5.59
CA ILE A 118 1.29 -3.25 5.87
C ILE A 118 1.80 -2.56 4.61
N ILE A 119 2.16 -1.28 4.72
CA ILE A 119 2.62 -0.47 3.61
C ILE A 119 4.12 -0.24 3.75
N PHE A 120 4.87 -0.62 2.70
CA PHE A 120 6.30 -0.44 2.57
C PHE A 120 6.58 0.78 1.70
N GLY A 121 7.36 1.74 2.20
CA GLY A 121 7.75 2.93 1.45
C GLY A 121 9.15 2.78 0.86
N TYR A 122 9.30 3.14 -0.42
CA TYR A 122 10.56 3.15 -1.14
C TYR A 122 10.83 4.53 -1.72
N ARG A 123 12.00 5.09 -1.42
CA ARG A 123 12.52 6.28 -2.09
C ARG A 123 13.00 5.91 -3.48
N ILE A 124 12.54 6.64 -4.49
CA ILE A 124 12.94 6.46 -5.88
C ILE A 124 13.69 7.72 -6.33
N ASP A 125 15.00 7.59 -6.57
CA ASP A 125 15.88 8.72 -6.84
C ASP A 125 16.02 9.06 -8.34
N ALA A 126 15.98 8.08 -9.20
CA ALA A 126 16.23 8.27 -10.63
C ALA A 126 15.03 7.78 -11.43
N VAL A 127 14.14 8.69 -11.76
CA VAL A 127 12.99 8.42 -12.62
C VAL A 127 13.24 8.88 -14.06
N ARG A 128 12.67 8.16 -15.01
CA ARG A 128 12.67 8.50 -16.45
C ARG A 128 11.22 8.67 -16.91
N GLY A 129 11.01 9.56 -17.86
CA GLY A 129 9.69 9.84 -18.43
C GLY A 129 9.06 11.12 -17.85
N GLU A 130 7.91 11.45 -18.34
CA GLU A 130 7.08 12.55 -17.87
C GLU A 130 5.90 12.00 -17.07
N PRO A 131 5.53 12.59 -15.93
CA PRO A 131 4.44 12.08 -15.11
C PRO A 131 3.10 12.26 -15.83
N ILE A 132 2.45 11.15 -16.12
CA ILE A 132 1.12 11.07 -16.75
C ILE A 132 0.23 10.23 -15.83
N ALA A 133 -0.87 10.82 -15.33
CA ALA A 133 -1.80 10.10 -14.48
C ALA A 133 -2.42 8.90 -15.22
N GLY A 134 -2.28 7.73 -14.66
CA GLY A 134 -2.79 6.46 -15.18
C GLY A 134 -3.50 5.67 -14.09
N ASP A 135 -4.11 4.56 -14.45
CA ASP A 135 -4.81 3.61 -13.59
C ASP A 135 -5.72 4.29 -12.54
N ASP A 136 -5.39 4.13 -11.27
CA ASP A 136 -6.17 4.63 -10.13
C ASP A 136 -5.98 6.14 -9.85
N MET A 137 -5.16 6.85 -10.64
CA MET A 137 -4.86 8.27 -10.45
C MET A 137 -5.56 9.15 -11.49
N GLN A 138 -6.21 10.22 -11.03
CA GLN A 138 -6.85 11.21 -11.92
C GLN A 138 -5.99 12.48 -12.16
N GLU A 139 -5.00 12.72 -11.30
CA GLU A 139 -4.12 13.90 -11.35
C GLU A 139 -2.81 13.57 -10.64
N LEU A 140 -1.69 14.03 -11.18
CA LEU A 140 -0.38 13.98 -10.55
C LEU A 140 0.15 15.39 -10.34
N ARG A 141 0.80 15.62 -9.19
CA ARG A 141 1.41 16.90 -8.90
C ARG A 141 2.58 16.77 -7.94
N TYR A 142 3.62 17.57 -8.17
CA TYR A 142 4.72 17.74 -7.23
C TYR A 142 4.40 18.82 -6.19
N TYR A 143 4.68 18.54 -4.92
CA TYR A 143 4.43 19.43 -3.79
C TYR A 143 5.68 19.62 -2.95
N SER A 144 5.96 20.84 -2.53
CA SER A 144 6.96 21.12 -1.49
C SER A 144 6.49 20.55 -0.16
N PHE A 145 7.41 20.05 0.67
CA PHE A 145 7.09 19.41 1.96
C PHE A 145 6.42 20.34 2.99
N ASP A 146 6.54 21.67 2.82
CA ASP A 146 5.86 22.68 3.64
C ASP A 146 4.44 23.00 3.17
N ARG A 147 4.03 22.52 1.98
CA ARG A 147 2.74 22.82 1.34
C ARG A 147 2.02 21.56 0.86
N LEU A 148 2.20 20.44 1.56
CA LEU A 148 1.52 19.21 1.22
C LEU A 148 0.01 19.36 1.42
N PRO A 149 -0.81 18.85 0.49
CA PRO A 149 -2.25 18.76 0.67
C PRO A 149 -2.59 17.71 1.76
N PRO A 150 -3.85 17.64 2.21
CA PRO A 150 -4.30 16.54 3.06
C PRO A 150 -4.04 15.19 2.40
N ILE A 151 -3.30 14.32 3.09
CA ILE A 151 -2.93 12.98 2.62
C ILE A 151 -3.98 11.96 3.09
N ALA A 152 -4.47 11.14 2.17
CA ALA A 152 -5.54 10.19 2.35
C ALA A 152 -5.31 9.18 3.49
N PHE A 153 -4.09 8.63 3.56
CA PHE A 153 -3.77 7.50 4.43
C PHE A 153 -2.77 7.88 5.52
N GLU A 154 -3.04 7.44 6.75
CA GLU A 154 -2.15 7.67 7.90
C GLU A 154 -0.75 7.09 7.67
N SER A 155 -0.67 5.88 7.10
CA SER A 155 0.59 5.24 6.77
C SER A 155 1.43 6.06 5.77
N HIS A 156 0.79 6.69 4.77
CA HIS A 156 1.47 7.56 3.81
C HIS A 156 1.98 8.84 4.48
N ARG A 157 1.20 9.45 5.40
CA ARG A 157 1.68 10.59 6.20
C ARG A 157 2.93 10.23 6.99
N ARG A 158 2.90 9.10 7.69
CA ARG A 158 4.05 8.62 8.48
C ARG A 158 5.28 8.31 7.63
N LEU A 159 5.10 7.73 6.45
CA LEU A 159 6.20 7.50 5.50
C LEU A 159 6.81 8.81 5.01
N ILE A 160 5.99 9.80 4.67
CA ILE A 160 6.44 11.13 4.24
C ILE A 160 7.23 11.82 5.36
N GLU A 161 6.74 11.77 6.61
CA GLU A 161 7.43 12.36 7.76
C GLU A 161 8.78 11.67 8.02
N LEU A 162 8.80 10.33 7.99
CA LEU A 162 10.04 9.56 8.16
C LEU A 162 11.04 9.88 7.05
N PHE A 163 10.58 9.96 5.81
CA PHE A 163 11.42 10.30 4.67
C PHE A 163 11.99 11.72 4.77
N LYS A 164 11.18 12.70 5.18
CA LYS A 164 11.64 14.07 5.42
C LYS A 164 12.75 14.15 6.48
N GLN A 165 12.66 13.32 7.52
CA GLN A 165 13.72 13.23 8.54
C GLN A 165 15.03 12.65 8.00
N GLN A 166 14.96 11.77 6.99
CA GLN A 166 16.14 11.18 6.34
C GLN A 166 16.81 12.12 5.34
N LEU A 167 16.13 13.18 4.91
CA LEU A 167 16.67 14.21 4.01
C LEU A 167 17.33 15.37 4.75
N ALA A 168 17.08 15.53 6.05
CA ALA A 168 17.61 16.60 6.88
C ALA A 168 19.01 16.26 7.41
#